data_a053291956bec2e2f8d6d71402182d3d
#
_entry.id   a053291956bec2e2f8d6d71402182d3d
#
_cell.length_a   1.000
_cell.length_b   1.000
_cell.length_c   1.000
_cell.angle_alpha   90.00
_cell.angle_beta   90.00
_cell.angle_gamma   90.00
#
_symmetry.space_group_name_H-M   'P 1'
#
loop_
_entity.id
_entity.type
_entity.pdbx_description
1 polymer ?
#
loop_
_entity_poly.entity_id
_entity_poly.type
_entity_poly.pdbx_seq_one_letter_code
_entity_poly.pdbx_strand_id
1 'polypeptide(L)'
;MWSLAALHLFLAFQSNFYEQGMKAMEEQRYQAAVDHFNNAIAAEPKDYALHFNLALAYSLMGKDPEGVAEYKKCLELKPDLYQANLNVGILLLRDKQPADAVPFLTAAVAEKPKEFRPNYYLGEALSGAGAFDQAETPFRAALELDPKSAAAESGLGHALAKQDHLAEAAPHFRKAAELDPKYRDSLLELAELLEAHNQTDEAIELYRQFPDDPAAQEHIGSLQIKAGKAAEAVASLGKAVAESPTTANRAALATAYIRNKQIDKAFALIQQLVQAEPNDFELRMQYGRMLRDQRKFPDAEQQFVLCTKLNPDSADAWSELAGILVVAENYPAALAALDKLAAMHAEKPGHVFLRAIVLDRNKQLKPALAAYQRFLSLSHGQFPNEEFQARQRSRIIQLELNKR
;
A
#
# COMPACT_ATOMS: atom_id res chain seq x y z
N MET A 1 14.17 69.91 -12.81
CA MET A 1 14.68 69.47 -14.11
C MET A 1 16.06 68.85 -13.89
N TRP A 2 16.18 67.54 -14.02
CA TRP A 2 17.49 66.86 -13.99
C TRP A 2 18.21 67.22 -15.31
N SER A 3 19.50 67.55 -15.26
CA SER A 3 20.24 67.84 -16.47
C SER A 3 20.35 66.57 -17.33
N LEU A 4 20.36 66.74 -18.68
CA LEU A 4 20.58 65.63 -19.60
C LEU A 4 21.82 64.78 -19.25
N ALA A 5 22.84 65.38 -18.73
CA ALA A 5 24.06 64.73 -18.23
C ALA A 5 23.81 63.81 -17.01
N ALA A 6 22.97 64.22 -16.07
CA ALA A 6 22.60 63.43 -14.91
C ALA A 6 21.74 62.21 -15.33
N LEU A 7 20.87 62.36 -16.36
CA LEU A 7 20.10 61.28 -16.94
C LEU A 7 20.99 60.28 -17.67
N HIS A 8 21.98 60.73 -18.45
CA HIS A 8 22.95 59.85 -19.11
C HIS A 8 23.87 59.12 -18.13
N LEU A 9 24.31 59.76 -17.03
CA LEU A 9 25.08 59.08 -15.99
C LEU A 9 24.23 58.04 -15.25
N PHE A 10 22.98 58.33 -15.01
CA PHE A 10 22.04 57.42 -14.36
C PHE A 10 21.77 56.17 -15.25
N LEU A 11 21.51 56.35 -16.55
CA LEU A 11 21.35 55.28 -17.50
C LEU A 11 22.62 54.41 -17.70
N ALA A 12 23.80 55.07 -17.73
CA ALA A 12 25.08 54.35 -17.83
C ALA A 12 25.41 53.55 -16.54
N PHE A 13 24.96 54.03 -15.37
CA PHE A 13 25.13 53.32 -14.10
C PHE A 13 24.17 52.09 -14.01
N GLN A 14 23.03 52.16 -14.63
CA GLN A 14 22.01 51.11 -14.67
C GLN A 14 22.40 49.96 -15.62
N SER A 15 22.87 50.22 -16.83
CA SER A 15 23.40 49.20 -17.75
C SER A 15 24.53 48.41 -17.11
N ASN A 16 25.27 49.02 -16.17
CA ASN A 16 26.36 48.36 -15.44
C ASN A 16 25.86 47.28 -14.46
N PHE A 17 24.73 47.50 -13.73
CA PHE A 17 24.21 46.44 -12.81
C PHE A 17 23.63 45.23 -13.53
N TYR A 18 22.94 45.41 -14.66
CA TYR A 18 22.48 44.31 -15.48
C TYR A 18 23.65 43.49 -16.03
N GLU A 19 24.65 44.16 -16.62
CA GLU A 19 25.86 43.50 -17.15
C GLU A 19 26.64 42.76 -16.06
N GLN A 20 26.79 43.39 -14.86
CA GLN A 20 27.43 42.75 -13.71
C GLN A 20 26.65 41.54 -13.21
N GLY A 21 25.32 41.62 -13.21
CA GLY A 21 24.45 40.50 -12.87
C GLY A 21 24.62 39.37 -13.85
N MET A 22 24.58 39.62 -15.15
CA MET A 22 24.80 38.63 -16.20
C MET A 22 26.19 37.98 -16.10
N LYS A 23 27.23 38.77 -15.91
CA LYS A 23 28.58 38.26 -15.69
C LYS A 23 28.67 37.38 -14.46
N ALA A 24 28.03 37.75 -13.36
CA ALA A 24 27.97 36.92 -12.16
C ALA A 24 27.22 35.60 -12.40
N MET A 25 26.18 35.57 -13.25
CA MET A 25 25.51 34.38 -13.69
C MET A 25 26.44 33.44 -14.48
N GLU A 26 27.19 33.96 -15.44
CA GLU A 26 28.18 33.21 -16.22
C GLU A 26 29.29 32.62 -15.34
N GLU A 27 29.72 33.36 -14.34
CA GLU A 27 30.71 32.91 -13.36
C GLU A 27 30.11 32.03 -12.24
N GLN A 28 28.83 31.67 -12.31
CA GLN A 28 28.09 30.89 -11.33
C GLN A 28 28.06 31.48 -9.92
N ARG A 29 28.31 32.80 -9.79
CA ARG A 29 28.22 33.57 -8.56
C ARG A 29 26.79 34.08 -8.34
N TYR A 30 25.84 33.15 -8.16
CA TYR A 30 24.41 33.43 -8.18
C TYR A 30 23.96 34.43 -7.11
N GLN A 31 24.53 34.40 -5.91
CA GLN A 31 24.20 35.40 -4.89
C GLN A 31 24.61 36.81 -5.34
N ALA A 32 25.78 36.97 -5.93
CA ALA A 32 26.21 38.27 -6.48
C ALA A 32 25.29 38.70 -7.66
N ALA A 33 24.86 37.77 -8.49
CA ALA A 33 23.88 38.04 -9.53
C ALA A 33 22.57 38.58 -8.96
N VAL A 34 22.04 37.95 -7.88
CA VAL A 34 20.83 38.39 -7.16
C VAL A 34 21.01 39.84 -6.66
N ASP A 35 22.16 40.20 -6.04
CA ASP A 35 22.44 41.54 -5.53
C ASP A 35 22.45 42.56 -6.65
N HIS A 36 23.11 42.26 -7.78
CA HIS A 36 23.15 43.12 -8.95
C HIS A 36 21.81 43.31 -9.61
N PHE A 37 21.02 42.21 -9.82
CA PHE A 37 19.68 42.31 -10.42
C PHE A 37 18.71 43.08 -9.50
N ASN A 38 18.77 42.92 -8.19
CA ASN A 38 17.99 43.74 -7.27
C ASN A 38 18.30 45.24 -7.40
N ASN A 39 19.57 45.59 -7.54
CA ASN A 39 19.97 47.00 -7.77
C ASN A 39 19.46 47.54 -9.11
N ALA A 40 19.46 46.69 -10.16
CA ALA A 40 18.92 47.07 -11.45
C ALA A 40 17.39 47.24 -11.40
N ILE A 41 16.67 46.35 -10.71
CA ILE A 41 15.21 46.42 -10.54
C ILE A 41 14.79 47.65 -9.75
N ALA A 42 15.60 48.09 -8.73
CA ALA A 42 15.32 49.30 -8.00
C ALA A 42 15.30 50.52 -8.90
N ALA A 43 16.03 50.51 -10.00
CA ALA A 43 16.06 51.58 -10.98
C ALA A 43 14.99 51.42 -12.09
N GLU A 44 14.75 50.18 -12.55
CA GLU A 44 13.83 49.86 -13.62
C GLU A 44 12.83 48.75 -13.21
N PRO A 45 11.88 49.04 -12.31
CA PRO A 45 11.00 48.00 -11.72
C PRO A 45 9.98 47.42 -12.69
N LYS A 46 9.86 47.95 -13.91
CA LYS A 46 8.96 47.46 -14.96
C LYS A 46 9.68 46.74 -16.09
N ASP A 47 10.97 46.46 -15.94
CA ASP A 47 11.70 45.64 -16.90
C ASP A 47 11.51 44.17 -16.55
N TYR A 48 10.71 43.45 -17.35
CA TYR A 48 10.44 42.02 -17.15
C TYR A 48 11.71 41.16 -17.25
N ALA A 49 12.73 41.60 -18.01
CA ALA A 49 13.96 40.85 -18.19
C ALA A 49 14.80 40.81 -16.90
N LEU A 50 14.77 41.88 -16.11
CA LEU A 50 15.44 41.91 -14.81
C LEU A 50 14.80 40.93 -13.82
N HIS A 51 13.46 40.91 -13.72
CA HIS A 51 12.73 39.96 -12.90
C HIS A 51 12.95 38.53 -13.37
N PHE A 52 13.01 38.30 -14.70
CA PHE A 52 13.30 36.99 -15.26
C PHE A 52 14.69 36.48 -14.83
N ASN A 53 15.73 37.31 -14.97
CA ASN A 53 17.10 36.91 -14.63
C ASN A 53 17.30 36.77 -13.11
N LEU A 54 16.65 37.61 -12.29
CA LEU A 54 16.64 37.46 -10.84
C LEU A 54 15.98 36.10 -10.45
N ALA A 55 14.85 35.77 -11.04
CA ALA A 55 14.16 34.48 -10.84
C ALA A 55 15.03 33.29 -11.22
N LEU A 56 15.75 33.40 -12.36
CA LEU A 56 16.68 32.38 -12.80
C LEU A 56 17.84 32.20 -11.80
N ALA A 57 18.39 33.29 -11.28
CA ALA A 57 19.43 33.21 -10.25
C ALA A 57 18.94 32.52 -8.98
N TYR A 58 17.74 32.83 -8.49
CA TYR A 58 17.15 32.16 -7.35
C TYR A 58 16.91 30.66 -7.65
N SER A 59 16.40 30.33 -8.83
CA SER A 59 16.17 28.93 -9.25
C SER A 59 17.47 28.11 -9.26
N LEU A 60 18.58 28.69 -9.74
CA LEU A 60 19.90 28.04 -9.75
C LEU A 60 20.51 27.90 -8.35
N MET A 61 20.06 28.70 -7.38
CA MET A 61 20.41 28.56 -5.95
C MET A 61 19.53 27.56 -5.21
N GLY A 62 18.51 26.96 -5.85
CA GLY A 62 17.51 26.13 -5.19
C GLY A 62 16.51 26.91 -4.32
N LYS A 63 16.44 28.24 -4.49
CA LYS A 63 15.47 29.13 -3.82
C LYS A 63 14.21 29.23 -4.65
N ASP A 64 13.48 28.12 -4.75
CA ASP A 64 12.33 27.97 -5.64
C ASP A 64 11.17 28.93 -5.34
N PRO A 65 10.78 29.17 -4.08
CA PRO A 65 9.71 30.11 -3.76
C PRO A 65 10.04 31.54 -4.22
N GLU A 66 11.28 32.00 -4.01
CA GLU A 66 11.76 33.30 -4.45
C GLU A 66 11.81 33.38 -5.98
N GLY A 67 12.28 32.32 -6.63
CA GLY A 67 12.28 32.20 -8.09
C GLY A 67 10.88 32.30 -8.68
N VAL A 68 9.91 31.57 -8.12
CA VAL A 68 8.49 31.62 -8.52
C VAL A 68 7.92 33.03 -8.36
N ALA A 69 8.23 33.70 -7.24
CA ALA A 69 7.73 35.05 -6.98
C ALA A 69 8.22 36.04 -8.04
N GLU A 70 9.49 35.98 -8.39
CA GLU A 70 10.05 36.89 -9.39
C GLU A 70 9.61 36.55 -10.82
N TYR A 71 9.49 35.27 -11.18
CA TYR A 71 8.88 34.89 -12.46
C TYR A 71 7.43 35.35 -12.56
N LYS A 72 6.63 35.29 -11.50
CA LYS A 72 5.26 35.81 -11.51
C LYS A 72 5.23 37.31 -11.74
N LYS A 73 6.13 38.13 -11.13
CA LYS A 73 6.25 39.53 -11.46
C LYS A 73 6.66 39.77 -12.92
N CYS A 74 7.57 38.95 -13.43
CA CYS A 74 7.92 38.97 -14.86
C CYS A 74 6.69 38.72 -15.74
N LEU A 75 5.82 37.76 -15.38
CA LEU A 75 4.60 37.43 -16.11
C LEU A 75 3.49 38.49 -15.96
N GLU A 76 3.43 39.23 -14.85
CA GLU A 76 2.57 40.41 -14.71
C GLU A 76 2.91 41.49 -15.74
N LEU A 77 4.19 41.63 -16.08
CA LEU A 77 4.68 42.57 -17.08
C LEU A 77 4.61 42.05 -18.52
N LYS A 78 4.80 40.73 -18.68
CA LYS A 78 4.77 40.02 -19.98
C LYS A 78 4.15 38.64 -19.82
N PRO A 79 2.81 38.50 -19.91
CA PRO A 79 2.07 37.26 -19.61
C PRO A 79 2.39 36.08 -20.55
N ASP A 80 2.70 36.37 -21.81
CA ASP A 80 2.96 35.39 -22.88
C ASP A 80 4.46 35.02 -23.05
N LEU A 81 5.24 35.19 -21.97
CA LEU A 81 6.65 34.81 -22.01
C LEU A 81 6.80 33.29 -21.73
N TYR A 82 6.94 32.52 -22.79
CA TYR A 82 7.09 31.07 -22.77
C TYR A 82 8.06 30.56 -21.70
N GLN A 83 9.28 31.12 -21.66
CA GLN A 83 10.32 30.66 -20.72
C GLN A 83 9.93 30.88 -19.26
N ALA A 84 9.26 31.99 -18.96
CA ALA A 84 8.82 32.28 -17.60
C ALA A 84 7.69 31.35 -17.18
N ASN A 85 6.69 31.16 -18.03
CA ASN A 85 5.61 30.21 -17.80
C ASN A 85 6.13 28.78 -17.57
N LEU A 86 7.03 28.31 -18.45
CA LEU A 86 7.62 26.98 -18.31
C LEU A 86 8.42 26.86 -17.00
N ASN A 87 9.22 27.86 -16.66
CA ASN A 87 10.07 27.81 -15.46
C ASN A 87 9.23 27.86 -14.18
N VAL A 88 8.20 28.71 -14.10
CA VAL A 88 7.26 28.72 -12.95
C VAL A 88 6.65 27.32 -12.76
N GLY A 89 6.17 26.71 -13.82
CA GLY A 89 5.58 25.37 -13.76
C GLY A 89 6.57 24.33 -13.24
N ILE A 90 7.80 24.34 -13.73
CA ILE A 90 8.85 23.40 -13.27
C ILE A 90 9.21 23.64 -11.80
N LEU A 91 9.34 24.88 -11.36
CA LEU A 91 9.65 25.19 -9.97
C LEU A 91 8.52 24.77 -9.02
N LEU A 92 7.26 25.01 -9.43
CA LEU A 92 6.09 24.57 -8.64
C LEU A 92 5.99 23.05 -8.55
N LEU A 93 6.32 22.31 -9.61
CA LEU A 93 6.41 20.85 -9.56
C LEU A 93 7.50 20.40 -8.59
N ARG A 94 8.68 21.03 -8.61
CA ARG A 94 9.79 20.74 -7.70
C ARG A 94 9.42 21.01 -6.24
N ASP A 95 8.61 22.05 -6.01
CA ASP A 95 8.06 22.41 -4.70
C ASP A 95 6.79 21.59 -4.32
N LYS A 96 6.49 20.52 -5.06
CA LYS A 96 5.32 19.66 -4.83
C LYS A 96 3.96 20.37 -4.86
N GLN A 97 3.84 21.38 -5.71
CA GLN A 97 2.62 22.17 -5.95
C GLN A 97 2.11 21.94 -7.39
N PRO A 98 1.74 20.70 -7.78
CA PRO A 98 1.40 20.40 -9.17
C PRO A 98 0.14 21.12 -9.65
N ALA A 99 -0.87 21.28 -8.80
CA ALA A 99 -2.10 21.99 -9.18
C ALA A 99 -1.82 23.47 -9.54
N ASP A 100 -0.92 24.12 -8.81
CA ASP A 100 -0.54 25.53 -9.09
C ASP A 100 0.34 25.63 -10.34
N ALA A 101 1.01 24.55 -10.75
CA ALA A 101 1.84 24.54 -11.96
C ALA A 101 0.99 24.48 -13.24
N VAL A 102 -0.21 23.87 -13.21
CA VAL A 102 -1.05 23.62 -14.39
C VAL A 102 -1.32 24.88 -15.22
N PRO A 103 -1.77 26.03 -14.67
CA PRO A 103 -2.10 27.19 -15.50
C PRO A 103 -0.87 27.75 -16.23
N PHE A 104 0.30 27.74 -15.62
CA PHE A 104 1.54 28.23 -16.23
C PHE A 104 2.04 27.29 -17.33
N LEU A 105 1.98 25.97 -17.10
CA LEU A 105 2.39 24.99 -18.11
C LEU A 105 1.41 24.94 -19.28
N THR A 106 0.12 25.15 -19.01
CA THR A 106 -0.90 25.32 -20.07
C THR A 106 -0.58 26.54 -20.94
N ALA A 107 -0.21 27.67 -20.32
CA ALA A 107 0.23 28.85 -21.07
C ALA A 107 1.50 28.57 -21.90
N ALA A 108 2.47 27.85 -21.32
CA ALA A 108 3.68 27.48 -22.05
C ALA A 108 3.41 26.55 -23.24
N VAL A 109 2.47 25.59 -23.12
CA VAL A 109 2.03 24.74 -24.24
C VAL A 109 1.33 25.57 -25.29
N ALA A 110 0.48 26.52 -24.92
CA ALA A 110 -0.20 27.41 -25.88
C ALA A 110 0.78 28.22 -26.73
N GLU A 111 1.87 28.71 -26.10
CA GLU A 111 2.92 29.46 -26.80
C GLU A 111 3.80 28.57 -27.70
N LYS A 112 4.09 27.35 -27.26
CA LYS A 112 4.97 26.42 -27.98
C LYS A 112 4.44 24.99 -27.96
N PRO A 113 3.34 24.68 -28.67
CA PRO A 113 2.70 23.36 -28.62
C PRO A 113 3.56 22.24 -29.22
N LYS A 114 4.54 22.56 -30.06
CA LYS A 114 5.45 21.60 -30.71
C LYS A 114 6.80 21.47 -29.99
N GLU A 115 6.86 21.79 -28.72
CA GLU A 115 8.03 21.58 -27.87
C GLU A 115 7.75 20.44 -26.90
N PHE A 116 8.72 19.54 -26.71
CA PHE A 116 8.59 18.40 -25.79
C PHE A 116 8.36 18.84 -24.33
N ARG A 117 9.21 19.74 -23.84
CA ARG A 117 9.26 20.10 -22.41
C ARG A 117 7.93 20.59 -21.84
N PRO A 118 7.25 21.60 -22.43
CA PRO A 118 6.01 22.10 -21.87
C PRO A 118 4.90 21.05 -21.86
N ASN A 119 4.81 20.19 -22.90
CA ASN A 119 3.85 19.10 -22.95
C ASN A 119 4.14 18.06 -21.88
N TYR A 120 5.38 17.62 -21.73
CA TYR A 120 5.77 16.67 -20.71
C TYR A 120 5.47 17.17 -19.29
N TYR A 121 5.92 18.41 -18.96
CA TYR A 121 5.67 18.96 -17.62
C TYR A 121 4.20 19.29 -17.36
N LEU A 122 3.40 19.60 -18.37
CA LEU A 122 1.95 19.73 -18.20
C LEU A 122 1.31 18.40 -17.85
N GLY A 123 1.73 17.31 -18.51
CA GLY A 123 1.31 15.95 -18.14
C GLY A 123 1.67 15.61 -16.69
N GLU A 124 2.91 15.90 -16.28
CA GLU A 124 3.36 15.72 -14.88
C GLU A 124 2.53 16.54 -13.88
N ALA A 125 2.24 17.81 -14.20
CA ALA A 125 1.46 18.67 -13.33
C ALA A 125 0.00 18.18 -13.18
N LEU A 126 -0.62 17.81 -14.27
CA LEU A 126 -1.99 17.27 -14.27
C LEU A 126 -2.06 15.93 -13.53
N SER A 127 -1.09 15.03 -13.77
CA SER A 127 -1.00 13.77 -13.03
C SER A 127 -0.79 13.99 -11.52
N GLY A 128 0.11 14.87 -11.16
CA GLY A 128 0.37 15.23 -9.77
C GLY A 128 -0.81 15.92 -9.09
N ALA A 129 -1.66 16.62 -9.85
CA ALA A 129 -2.91 17.22 -9.39
C ALA A 129 -4.09 16.22 -9.35
N GLY A 130 -3.89 14.96 -9.77
CA GLY A 130 -4.92 13.94 -9.83
C GLY A 130 -5.86 14.03 -11.05
N ALA A 131 -5.57 14.93 -11.99
CA ALA A 131 -6.34 15.12 -13.22
C ALA A 131 -5.83 14.17 -14.33
N PHE A 132 -5.89 12.87 -14.10
CA PHE A 132 -5.26 11.84 -14.93
C PHE A 132 -5.85 11.80 -16.36
N ASP A 133 -7.15 12.01 -16.50
CA ASP A 133 -7.83 12.11 -17.80
C ASP A 133 -7.28 13.24 -18.67
N GLN A 134 -6.97 14.39 -18.05
CA GLN A 134 -6.41 15.54 -18.75
C GLN A 134 -4.90 15.39 -19.02
N ALA A 135 -4.19 14.60 -18.19
CA ALA A 135 -2.75 14.36 -18.34
C ALA A 135 -2.41 13.52 -19.60
N GLU A 136 -3.33 12.70 -20.09
CA GLU A 136 -3.13 11.83 -21.23
C GLU A 136 -2.75 12.61 -22.50
N THR A 137 -3.51 13.67 -22.81
CA THR A 137 -3.29 14.47 -24.03
C THR A 137 -1.88 15.07 -24.09
N PRO A 138 -1.37 15.79 -23.10
CA PRO A 138 -0.03 16.35 -23.15
C PRO A 138 1.07 15.28 -23.11
N PHE A 139 0.90 14.14 -22.42
CA PHE A 139 1.88 13.06 -22.52
C PHE A 139 1.94 12.45 -23.92
N ARG A 140 0.79 12.23 -24.58
CA ARG A 140 0.76 11.75 -25.97
C ARG A 140 1.43 12.75 -26.91
N ALA A 141 1.17 14.05 -26.76
CA ALA A 141 1.84 15.10 -27.54
C ALA A 141 3.36 15.12 -27.30
N ALA A 142 3.80 14.91 -26.05
CA ALA A 142 5.23 14.79 -25.74
C ALA A 142 5.86 13.57 -26.44
N LEU A 143 5.18 12.43 -26.47
CA LEU A 143 5.64 11.21 -27.13
C LEU A 143 5.63 11.29 -28.64
N GLU A 144 4.76 12.10 -29.27
CA GLU A 144 4.83 12.41 -30.70
C GLU A 144 6.11 13.19 -31.03
N LEU A 145 6.58 14.05 -30.12
CA LEU A 145 7.78 14.86 -30.29
C LEU A 145 9.08 14.13 -29.93
N ASP A 146 9.03 13.28 -28.89
CA ASP A 146 10.12 12.39 -28.52
C ASP A 146 9.60 10.98 -28.17
N PRO A 147 9.51 10.07 -29.16
CA PRO A 147 9.05 8.70 -28.96
C PRO A 147 9.98 7.82 -28.11
N LYS A 148 11.15 8.33 -27.71
CA LYS A 148 12.13 7.63 -26.88
C LYS A 148 12.19 8.16 -25.46
N SER A 149 11.29 9.01 -25.06
CA SER A 149 11.22 9.50 -23.69
C SER A 149 10.63 8.44 -22.74
N ALA A 150 11.48 7.73 -22.04
CA ALA A 150 11.05 6.79 -21.00
C ALA A 150 10.20 7.47 -19.93
N ALA A 151 10.51 8.73 -19.59
CA ALA A 151 9.76 9.51 -18.63
C ALA A 151 8.32 9.76 -19.10
N ALA A 152 8.13 10.16 -20.34
CA ALA A 152 6.79 10.40 -20.89
C ALA A 152 5.99 9.11 -21.07
N GLU A 153 6.64 8.00 -21.46
CA GLU A 153 6.01 6.67 -21.49
C GLU A 153 5.55 6.24 -20.08
N SER A 154 6.39 6.38 -19.06
CA SER A 154 6.02 6.07 -17.69
C SER A 154 4.87 6.96 -17.19
N GLY A 155 4.94 8.27 -17.46
CA GLY A 155 3.89 9.21 -17.09
C GLY A 155 2.53 8.90 -17.74
N LEU A 156 2.52 8.55 -19.04
CA LEU A 156 1.31 8.14 -19.73
C LEU A 156 0.76 6.81 -19.19
N GLY A 157 1.64 5.82 -18.97
CA GLY A 157 1.26 4.55 -18.35
C GLY A 157 0.60 4.75 -17.01
N HIS A 158 1.18 5.59 -16.16
CA HIS A 158 0.62 5.92 -14.84
C HIS A 158 -0.74 6.63 -14.94
N ALA A 159 -0.86 7.64 -15.85
CA ALA A 159 -2.11 8.35 -16.04
C ALA A 159 -3.26 7.43 -16.50
N LEU A 160 -2.97 6.52 -17.44
CA LEU A 160 -3.93 5.51 -17.92
C LEU A 160 -4.29 4.49 -16.83
N ALA A 161 -3.31 4.04 -16.06
CA ALA A 161 -3.52 3.10 -14.96
C ALA A 161 -4.44 3.67 -13.87
N LYS A 162 -4.28 4.96 -13.54
CA LYS A 162 -5.16 5.65 -12.58
C LYS A 162 -6.59 5.85 -13.09
N GLN A 163 -6.82 5.70 -14.39
CA GLN A 163 -8.15 5.70 -15.01
C GLN A 163 -8.70 4.29 -15.21
N ASP A 164 -8.03 3.26 -14.68
CA ASP A 164 -8.39 1.85 -14.83
C ASP A 164 -8.25 1.32 -16.28
N HIS A 165 -7.51 2.04 -17.13
CA HIS A 165 -7.23 1.67 -18.52
C HIS A 165 -5.99 0.76 -18.60
N LEU A 166 -5.99 -0.35 -17.83
CA LEU A 166 -4.82 -1.20 -17.64
C LEU A 166 -4.25 -1.78 -18.96
N ALA A 167 -5.12 -2.18 -19.88
CA ALA A 167 -4.70 -2.74 -21.18
C ALA A 167 -3.92 -1.72 -22.04
N GLU A 168 -4.26 -0.43 -21.90
CA GLU A 168 -3.54 0.65 -22.58
C GLU A 168 -2.28 1.07 -21.81
N ALA A 169 -2.31 1.05 -20.48
CA ALA A 169 -1.17 1.41 -19.62
C ALA A 169 0.01 0.44 -19.75
N ALA A 170 -0.28 -0.86 -19.83
CA ALA A 170 0.73 -1.91 -19.82
C ALA A 170 1.85 -1.79 -20.88
N PRO A 171 1.57 -1.49 -22.16
CA PRO A 171 2.63 -1.30 -23.14
C PRO A 171 3.51 -0.09 -22.84
N HIS A 172 2.98 0.98 -22.25
CA HIS A 172 3.74 2.17 -21.90
C HIS A 172 4.72 1.92 -20.76
N PHE A 173 4.31 1.20 -19.70
CA PHE A 173 5.22 0.80 -18.62
C PHE A 173 6.36 -0.11 -19.12
N ARG A 174 6.04 -1.09 -19.99
CA ARG A 174 7.06 -1.98 -20.58
C ARG A 174 8.05 -1.19 -21.42
N LYS A 175 7.55 -0.25 -22.24
CA LYS A 175 8.40 0.58 -23.09
C LYS A 175 9.27 1.54 -22.29
N ALA A 176 8.75 2.14 -21.22
CA ALA A 176 9.56 2.96 -20.32
C ALA A 176 10.76 2.19 -19.74
N ALA A 177 10.52 0.98 -19.23
CA ALA A 177 11.55 0.11 -18.67
C ALA A 177 12.56 -0.37 -19.74
N GLU A 178 12.12 -0.57 -20.99
CA GLU A 178 12.99 -0.92 -22.13
C GLU A 178 13.90 0.23 -22.53
N LEU A 179 13.37 1.45 -22.55
CA LEU A 179 14.10 2.65 -22.95
C LEU A 179 15.14 3.11 -21.91
N ASP A 180 14.81 3.02 -20.62
CA ASP A 180 15.73 3.41 -19.55
C ASP A 180 15.55 2.50 -18.33
N PRO A 181 16.59 1.73 -17.95
CA PRO A 181 16.54 0.81 -16.80
C PRO A 181 16.11 1.43 -15.47
N LYS A 182 16.26 2.76 -15.29
CA LYS A 182 15.80 3.43 -14.06
C LYS A 182 14.26 3.45 -13.92
N TYR A 183 13.53 3.21 -15.03
CA TYR A 183 12.06 3.04 -15.01
C TYR A 183 11.64 1.58 -14.86
N ARG A 184 12.57 0.67 -14.56
CA ARG A 184 12.25 -0.75 -14.37
C ARG A 184 11.22 -0.96 -13.26
N ASP A 185 11.21 -0.10 -12.24
CA ASP A 185 10.24 -0.15 -11.15
C ASP A 185 8.79 0.11 -11.62
N SER A 186 8.59 0.73 -12.79
CA SER A 186 7.26 0.81 -13.43
C SER A 186 6.66 -0.57 -13.74
N LEU A 187 7.49 -1.59 -13.91
CA LEU A 187 7.03 -2.98 -14.10
C LEU A 187 6.50 -3.58 -12.80
N LEU A 188 6.99 -3.14 -11.64
CA LEU A 188 6.42 -3.52 -10.33
C LEU A 188 5.05 -2.89 -10.15
N GLU A 189 4.90 -1.60 -10.48
CA GLU A 189 3.59 -0.94 -10.47
C GLU A 189 2.59 -1.67 -11.40
N LEU A 190 3.03 -2.03 -12.61
CA LEU A 190 2.20 -2.81 -13.53
C LEU A 190 1.85 -4.18 -12.94
N ALA A 191 2.79 -4.87 -12.29
CA ALA A 191 2.54 -6.17 -11.68
C ALA A 191 1.50 -6.08 -10.54
N GLU A 192 1.58 -5.06 -9.69
CA GLU A 192 0.61 -4.78 -8.63
C GLU A 192 -0.79 -4.51 -9.21
N LEU A 193 -0.88 -3.73 -10.28
CA LEU A 193 -2.14 -3.45 -10.97
C LEU A 193 -2.74 -4.73 -11.59
N LEU A 194 -1.93 -5.56 -12.23
CA LEU A 194 -2.36 -6.86 -12.77
C LEU A 194 -2.84 -7.80 -11.65
N GLU A 195 -2.16 -7.81 -10.49
CA GLU A 195 -2.58 -8.55 -9.32
C GLU A 195 -3.95 -8.07 -8.80
N ALA A 196 -4.14 -6.75 -8.68
CA ALA A 196 -5.40 -6.15 -8.25
C ALA A 196 -6.58 -6.52 -9.18
N HIS A 197 -6.30 -6.71 -10.48
CA HIS A 197 -7.27 -7.13 -11.49
C HIS A 197 -7.38 -8.65 -11.67
N ASN A 198 -6.77 -9.43 -10.76
CA ASN A 198 -6.74 -10.91 -10.80
C ASN A 198 -6.07 -11.49 -12.06
N GLN A 199 -5.23 -10.73 -12.75
CA GLN A 199 -4.39 -11.20 -13.86
C GLN A 199 -3.12 -11.86 -13.32
N THR A 200 -3.32 -12.94 -12.57
CA THR A 200 -2.31 -13.57 -11.70
C THR A 200 -1.06 -14.04 -12.46
N ASP A 201 -1.23 -14.70 -13.59
CA ASP A 201 -0.10 -15.28 -14.33
C ASP A 201 0.80 -14.17 -14.94
N GLU A 202 0.19 -13.09 -15.46
CA GLU A 202 0.93 -11.95 -16.01
C GLU A 202 1.67 -11.17 -14.89
N ALA A 203 1.03 -10.98 -13.73
CA ALA A 203 1.66 -10.37 -12.57
C ALA A 203 2.89 -11.16 -12.12
N ILE A 204 2.78 -12.49 -12.01
CA ILE A 204 3.90 -13.36 -11.64
C ILE A 204 5.05 -13.24 -12.64
N GLU A 205 4.78 -13.18 -13.95
CA GLU A 205 5.83 -13.03 -14.97
C GLU A 205 6.58 -11.70 -14.84
N LEU A 206 5.91 -10.62 -14.45
CA LEU A 206 6.57 -9.33 -14.21
C LEU A 206 7.39 -9.37 -12.92
N TYR A 207 6.83 -9.87 -11.81
CA TYR A 207 7.57 -9.99 -10.55
C TYR A 207 8.82 -10.89 -10.69
N ARG A 208 8.80 -11.91 -11.54
CA ARG A 208 9.99 -12.77 -11.83
C ARG A 208 11.15 -12.00 -12.43
N GLN A 209 10.93 -10.84 -13.02
CA GLN A 209 12.01 -10.00 -13.52
C GLN A 209 12.83 -9.36 -12.38
N PHE A 210 12.35 -9.46 -11.13
CA PHE A 210 12.98 -8.95 -9.91
C PHE A 210 13.36 -10.10 -8.97
N PRO A 211 14.29 -10.99 -9.37
CA PRO A 211 14.60 -12.21 -8.61
C PRO A 211 15.22 -11.94 -7.25
N ASP A 212 15.89 -10.80 -7.09
CA ASP A 212 16.59 -10.39 -5.86
C ASP A 212 15.76 -9.41 -5.01
N ASP A 213 14.52 -9.11 -5.42
CA ASP A 213 13.59 -8.27 -4.65
C ASP A 213 12.72 -9.16 -3.75
N PRO A 214 12.88 -9.06 -2.41
CA PRO A 214 12.10 -9.86 -1.46
C PRO A 214 10.58 -9.60 -1.55
N ALA A 215 10.17 -8.37 -1.85
CA ALA A 215 8.75 -8.02 -1.99
C ALA A 215 8.16 -8.70 -3.23
N ALA A 216 8.86 -8.66 -4.37
CA ALA A 216 8.44 -9.38 -5.57
C ALA A 216 8.32 -10.90 -5.32
N GLN A 217 9.27 -11.50 -4.60
CA GLN A 217 9.19 -12.91 -4.23
C GLN A 217 8.03 -13.23 -3.29
N GLU A 218 7.70 -12.32 -2.38
CA GLU A 218 6.53 -12.42 -1.50
C GLU A 218 5.22 -12.40 -2.32
N HIS A 219 5.09 -11.43 -3.23
CA HIS A 219 3.94 -11.34 -4.14
C HIS A 219 3.77 -12.61 -4.98
N ILE A 220 4.85 -13.10 -5.60
CA ILE A 220 4.84 -14.37 -6.36
C ILE A 220 4.32 -15.50 -5.47
N GLY A 221 4.87 -15.66 -4.27
CA GLY A 221 4.48 -16.74 -3.36
C GLY A 221 3.02 -16.63 -2.91
N SER A 222 2.55 -15.43 -2.62
CA SER A 222 1.15 -15.17 -2.24
C SER A 222 0.20 -15.50 -3.38
N LEU A 223 0.51 -15.09 -4.61
CA LEU A 223 -0.26 -15.41 -5.81
C LEU A 223 -0.28 -16.91 -6.10
N GLN A 224 0.86 -17.58 -5.94
CA GLN A 224 0.97 -19.04 -6.09
C GLN A 224 0.15 -19.79 -5.03
N ILE A 225 0.06 -19.29 -3.78
CA ILE A 225 -0.82 -19.84 -2.76
C ILE A 225 -2.28 -19.72 -3.19
N LYS A 226 -2.70 -18.53 -3.67
CA LYS A 226 -4.06 -18.28 -4.17
C LYS A 226 -4.40 -19.20 -5.34
N ALA A 227 -3.44 -19.43 -6.24
CA ALA A 227 -3.57 -20.32 -7.40
C ALA A 227 -3.47 -21.82 -7.06
N GLY A 228 -3.27 -22.18 -5.78
CA GLY A 228 -3.12 -23.59 -5.36
C GLY A 228 -1.75 -24.21 -5.70
N LYS A 229 -0.78 -23.43 -6.18
CA LYS A 229 0.58 -23.84 -6.54
C LYS A 229 1.50 -23.84 -5.30
N ALA A 230 1.12 -24.60 -4.27
CA ALA A 230 1.76 -24.52 -2.95
C ALA A 230 3.26 -24.88 -2.95
N ALA A 231 3.70 -25.82 -3.80
CA ALA A 231 5.12 -26.18 -3.89
C ALA A 231 5.99 -25.05 -4.47
N GLU A 232 5.47 -24.35 -5.48
CA GLU A 232 6.14 -23.18 -6.07
C GLU A 232 6.18 -22.03 -5.05
N ALA A 233 5.08 -21.80 -4.31
CA ALA A 233 5.00 -20.79 -3.27
C ALA A 233 6.06 -20.99 -2.17
N VAL A 234 6.32 -22.25 -1.77
CA VAL A 234 7.42 -22.56 -0.82
C VAL A 234 8.76 -22.13 -1.35
N ALA A 235 9.03 -22.31 -2.65
CA ALA A 235 10.30 -21.91 -3.24
C ALA A 235 10.46 -20.37 -3.30
N SER A 236 9.42 -19.67 -3.74
CA SER A 236 9.43 -18.20 -3.85
C SER A 236 9.53 -17.53 -2.47
N LEU A 237 8.67 -17.93 -1.52
CA LEU A 237 8.69 -17.39 -0.15
C LEU A 237 9.94 -17.79 0.63
N GLY A 238 10.52 -18.95 0.31
CA GLY A 238 11.82 -19.36 0.85
C GLY A 238 12.94 -18.39 0.46
N LYS A 239 12.94 -17.89 -0.77
CA LYS A 239 13.85 -16.81 -1.22
C LYS A 239 13.55 -15.50 -0.50
N ALA A 240 12.27 -15.08 -0.46
CA ALA A 240 11.88 -13.86 0.25
C ALA A 240 12.37 -13.86 1.71
N VAL A 241 12.22 -14.98 2.42
CA VAL A 241 12.70 -15.12 3.81
C VAL A 241 14.22 -15.13 3.90
N ALA A 242 14.94 -15.70 2.93
CA ALA A 242 16.40 -15.71 2.92
C ALA A 242 16.98 -14.29 2.78
N GLU A 243 16.39 -13.46 1.92
CA GLU A 243 16.82 -12.09 1.65
C GLU A 243 16.29 -11.10 2.70
N SER A 244 15.03 -11.27 3.11
CA SER A 244 14.35 -10.40 4.06
C SER A 244 13.53 -11.22 5.06
N PRO A 245 14.12 -11.64 6.20
CA PRO A 245 13.49 -12.53 7.18
C PRO A 245 12.50 -11.80 8.09
N THR A 246 11.56 -11.04 7.51
CA THR A 246 10.49 -10.36 8.22
C THR A 246 9.48 -11.35 8.82
N THR A 247 8.73 -10.92 9.83
CA THR A 247 7.61 -11.69 10.38
C THR A 247 6.57 -12.03 9.31
N ALA A 248 6.26 -11.07 8.43
CA ALA A 248 5.32 -11.26 7.31
C ALA A 248 5.78 -12.36 6.35
N ASN A 249 7.03 -12.30 5.86
CA ASN A 249 7.57 -13.30 4.94
C ASN A 249 7.62 -14.70 5.57
N ARG A 250 8.00 -14.80 6.84
CA ARG A 250 8.00 -16.07 7.58
C ARG A 250 6.58 -16.62 7.77
N ALA A 251 5.58 -15.77 8.05
CA ALA A 251 4.19 -16.18 8.19
C ALA A 251 3.60 -16.66 6.85
N ALA A 252 3.92 -15.96 5.77
CA ALA A 252 3.56 -16.39 4.41
C ALA A 252 4.18 -17.75 4.06
N LEU A 253 5.47 -17.95 4.36
CA LEU A 253 6.16 -19.23 4.15
C LEU A 253 5.55 -20.35 5.01
N ALA A 254 5.19 -20.07 6.26
CA ALA A 254 4.49 -21.05 7.09
C ALA A 254 3.13 -21.46 6.48
N THR A 255 2.39 -20.50 5.93
CA THR A 255 1.15 -20.77 5.20
C THR A 255 1.39 -21.64 3.96
N ALA A 256 2.45 -21.35 3.20
CA ALA A 256 2.83 -22.17 2.05
C ALA A 256 3.20 -23.60 2.47
N TYR A 257 3.95 -23.77 3.56
CA TYR A 257 4.23 -25.11 4.10
C TYR A 257 2.97 -25.89 4.49
N ILE A 258 1.98 -25.23 5.12
CA ILE A 258 0.69 -25.85 5.47
C ILE A 258 -0.02 -26.31 4.20
N ARG A 259 -0.15 -25.42 3.20
CA ARG A 259 -0.80 -25.75 1.92
C ARG A 259 -0.07 -26.84 1.17
N ASN A 260 1.25 -26.90 1.28
CA ASN A 260 2.09 -27.96 0.68
C ASN A 260 2.23 -29.22 1.55
N LYS A 261 1.41 -29.34 2.62
CA LYS A 261 1.40 -30.47 3.56
C LYS A 261 2.75 -30.75 4.28
N GLN A 262 3.62 -29.75 4.33
CA GLN A 262 4.90 -29.81 5.08
C GLN A 262 4.69 -29.33 6.52
N ILE A 263 3.82 -30.02 7.26
CA ILE A 263 3.29 -29.56 8.56
C ILE A 263 4.40 -29.37 9.60
N ASP A 264 5.42 -30.23 9.61
CA ASP A 264 6.52 -30.11 10.60
C ASP A 264 7.34 -28.84 10.40
N LYS A 265 7.59 -28.44 9.12
CA LYS A 265 8.28 -27.19 8.82
C LYS A 265 7.43 -25.97 9.18
N ALA A 266 6.13 -26.03 8.87
CA ALA A 266 5.21 -24.99 9.26
C ALA A 266 5.15 -24.81 10.78
N PHE A 267 5.05 -25.92 11.52
CA PHE A 267 5.01 -25.92 12.98
C PHE A 267 6.25 -25.28 13.58
N ALA A 268 7.46 -25.69 13.14
CA ALA A 268 8.71 -25.11 13.63
C ALA A 268 8.79 -23.60 13.37
N LEU A 269 8.35 -23.15 12.19
CA LEU A 269 8.39 -21.74 11.84
C LEU A 269 7.36 -20.91 12.61
N ILE A 270 6.13 -21.42 12.77
CA ILE A 270 5.10 -20.75 13.57
C ILE A 270 5.48 -20.68 15.04
N GLN A 271 6.11 -21.72 15.57
CA GLN A 271 6.62 -21.70 16.96
C GLN A 271 7.63 -20.57 17.17
N GLN A 272 8.55 -20.36 16.22
CA GLN A 272 9.50 -19.26 16.26
C GLN A 272 8.80 -17.89 16.17
N LEU A 273 7.80 -17.77 15.29
CA LEU A 273 7.03 -16.55 15.13
C LEU A 273 6.26 -16.16 16.39
N VAL A 274 5.62 -17.12 17.06
CA VAL A 274 4.92 -16.89 18.34
C VAL A 274 5.88 -16.48 19.45
N GLN A 275 7.13 -16.94 19.42
CA GLN A 275 8.15 -16.50 20.38
C GLN A 275 8.62 -15.07 20.09
N ALA A 276 8.75 -14.69 18.83
CA ALA A 276 9.14 -13.34 18.40
C ALA A 276 8.02 -12.32 18.61
N GLU A 277 6.78 -12.71 18.33
CA GLU A 277 5.58 -11.87 18.38
C GLU A 277 4.56 -12.46 19.40
N PRO A 278 4.87 -12.40 20.70
CA PRO A 278 4.08 -13.12 21.71
C PRO A 278 2.66 -12.60 21.90
N ASN A 279 2.33 -11.43 21.39
CA ASN A 279 1.02 -10.82 21.50
C ASN A 279 0.24 -10.87 20.17
N ASP A 280 0.78 -11.52 19.13
CA ASP A 280 0.05 -11.72 17.89
C ASP A 280 -1.04 -12.78 18.08
N PHE A 281 -2.28 -12.34 18.02
CA PHE A 281 -3.46 -13.17 18.20
C PHE A 281 -3.59 -14.26 17.14
N GLU A 282 -3.40 -13.91 15.86
CA GLU A 282 -3.59 -14.84 14.75
C GLU A 282 -2.52 -15.94 14.74
N LEU A 283 -1.26 -15.58 14.96
CA LEU A 283 -0.16 -16.55 15.08
C LEU A 283 -0.40 -17.52 16.24
N ARG A 284 -0.87 -17.02 17.39
CA ARG A 284 -1.21 -17.87 18.54
C ARG A 284 -2.38 -18.80 18.26
N MET A 285 -3.43 -18.29 17.63
CA MET A 285 -4.58 -19.11 17.21
C MET A 285 -4.13 -20.25 16.28
N GLN A 286 -3.30 -19.92 15.31
CA GLN A 286 -2.75 -20.90 14.37
C GLN A 286 -1.86 -21.93 15.08
N TYR A 287 -0.98 -21.48 15.97
CA TYR A 287 -0.13 -22.37 16.76
C TYR A 287 -0.95 -23.30 17.66
N GLY A 288 -1.94 -22.77 18.35
CA GLY A 288 -2.86 -23.54 19.20
C GLY A 288 -3.59 -24.62 18.40
N ARG A 289 -4.11 -24.28 17.22
CA ARG A 289 -4.77 -25.26 16.31
C ARG A 289 -3.79 -26.36 15.87
N MET A 290 -2.57 -26.01 15.51
CA MET A 290 -1.55 -27.01 15.13
C MET A 290 -1.17 -27.92 16.29
N LEU A 291 -1.05 -27.39 17.52
CA LEU A 291 -0.81 -28.17 18.73
C LEU A 291 -1.97 -29.14 19.00
N ARG A 292 -3.23 -28.67 18.88
CA ARG A 292 -4.44 -29.50 18.99
C ARG A 292 -4.42 -30.65 17.98
N ASP A 293 -4.10 -30.37 16.73
CA ASP A 293 -4.10 -31.36 15.65
C ASP A 293 -2.98 -32.41 15.85
N GLN A 294 -1.86 -32.02 16.50
CA GLN A 294 -0.81 -32.92 16.97
C GLN A 294 -1.16 -33.62 18.30
N ARG A 295 -2.36 -33.43 18.85
CA ARG A 295 -2.82 -33.94 20.15
C ARG A 295 -2.01 -33.47 21.37
N LYS A 296 -1.29 -32.36 21.24
CA LYS A 296 -0.61 -31.67 22.35
C LYS A 296 -1.59 -30.77 23.09
N PHE A 297 -2.61 -31.40 23.70
CA PHE A 297 -3.76 -30.70 24.24
C PHE A 297 -3.40 -29.68 25.37
N PRO A 298 -2.50 -29.98 26.31
CA PRO A 298 -2.13 -29.00 27.35
C PRO A 298 -1.48 -27.74 26.76
N ASP A 299 -0.62 -27.89 25.76
CA ASP A 299 0.03 -26.76 25.11
C ASP A 299 -0.97 -25.96 24.30
N ALA A 300 -1.90 -26.62 23.60
CA ALA A 300 -2.97 -25.98 22.84
C ALA A 300 -3.90 -25.16 23.75
N GLU A 301 -4.28 -25.72 24.94
CA GLU A 301 -5.07 -25.03 25.94
C GLU A 301 -4.39 -23.72 26.37
N GLN A 302 -3.08 -23.75 26.67
CA GLN A 302 -2.34 -22.55 27.06
C GLN A 302 -2.41 -21.48 25.97
N GLN A 303 -2.27 -21.86 24.68
CA GLN A 303 -2.36 -20.88 23.60
C GLN A 303 -3.77 -20.28 23.51
N PHE A 304 -4.82 -21.08 23.56
CA PHE A 304 -6.19 -20.57 23.48
C PHE A 304 -6.59 -19.73 24.71
N VAL A 305 -6.10 -20.07 25.90
CA VAL A 305 -6.26 -19.20 27.09
C VAL A 305 -5.59 -17.83 26.88
N LEU A 306 -4.41 -17.79 26.26
CA LEU A 306 -3.76 -16.54 25.94
C LEU A 306 -4.53 -15.77 24.85
N CYS A 307 -5.06 -16.47 23.84
CA CYS A 307 -5.89 -15.85 22.81
C CYS A 307 -7.15 -15.19 23.40
N THR A 308 -7.83 -15.85 24.35
CA THR A 308 -9.01 -15.25 25.01
C THR A 308 -8.67 -14.05 25.89
N LYS A 309 -7.40 -13.91 26.34
CA LYS A 309 -6.91 -12.72 27.05
C LYS A 309 -6.55 -11.60 26.10
N LEU A 310 -5.93 -11.92 24.95
CA LEU A 310 -5.54 -10.94 23.93
C LEU A 310 -6.77 -10.35 23.23
N ASN A 311 -7.76 -11.18 22.93
CA ASN A 311 -9.02 -10.76 22.33
C ASN A 311 -10.20 -11.44 23.05
N PRO A 312 -10.73 -10.83 24.13
CA PRO A 312 -11.84 -11.39 24.92
C PRO A 312 -13.16 -11.53 24.15
N ASP A 313 -13.30 -10.83 23.04
CA ASP A 313 -14.50 -10.83 22.21
C ASP A 313 -14.39 -11.76 21.00
N SER A 314 -13.31 -12.52 20.89
CA SER A 314 -13.15 -13.53 19.85
C SER A 314 -13.95 -14.79 20.15
N ALA A 315 -15.07 -14.97 19.45
CA ALA A 315 -15.87 -16.20 19.52
C ALA A 315 -15.07 -17.44 19.10
N ASP A 316 -14.17 -17.30 18.14
CA ASP A 316 -13.32 -18.41 17.67
C ASP A 316 -12.34 -18.87 18.76
N ALA A 317 -11.71 -17.94 19.50
CA ALA A 317 -10.81 -18.29 20.60
C ALA A 317 -11.55 -19.03 21.72
N TRP A 318 -12.74 -18.55 22.11
CA TRP A 318 -13.57 -19.24 23.10
C TRP A 318 -14.08 -20.58 22.62
N SER A 319 -14.39 -20.73 21.33
CA SER A 319 -14.80 -22.00 20.72
C SER A 319 -13.69 -23.07 20.77
N GLU A 320 -12.47 -22.67 20.37
CA GLU A 320 -11.30 -23.56 20.42
C GLU A 320 -10.98 -23.95 21.88
N LEU A 321 -11.02 -22.98 22.79
CA LEU A 321 -10.78 -23.22 24.21
C LEU A 321 -11.84 -24.18 24.79
N ALA A 322 -13.12 -23.97 24.51
CA ALA A 322 -14.17 -24.86 24.98
C ALA A 322 -13.96 -26.30 24.49
N GLY A 323 -13.63 -26.47 23.20
CA GLY A 323 -13.34 -27.76 22.61
C GLY A 323 -12.18 -28.49 23.31
N ILE A 324 -11.06 -27.81 23.53
CA ILE A 324 -9.89 -28.39 24.20
C ILE A 324 -10.18 -28.76 25.65
N LEU A 325 -10.89 -27.90 26.39
CA LEU A 325 -11.26 -28.14 27.78
C LEU A 325 -12.18 -29.35 27.96
N VAL A 326 -13.06 -29.61 26.94
CA VAL A 326 -13.87 -30.84 26.94
C VAL A 326 -13.00 -32.08 26.73
N VAL A 327 -12.00 -32.04 25.85
CA VAL A 327 -11.05 -33.13 25.63
C VAL A 327 -10.16 -33.37 26.88
N ALA A 328 -9.78 -32.29 27.53
CA ALA A 328 -8.99 -32.33 28.79
C ALA A 328 -9.84 -32.73 30.04
N GLU A 329 -11.14 -32.98 29.83
CA GLU A 329 -12.10 -33.28 30.90
C GLU A 329 -12.22 -32.19 31.98
N ASN A 330 -11.77 -30.96 31.69
CA ASN A 330 -11.94 -29.81 32.56
C ASN A 330 -13.34 -29.19 32.39
N TYR A 331 -14.34 -29.92 32.85
CA TYR A 331 -15.76 -29.59 32.65
C TYR A 331 -16.19 -28.22 33.20
N PRO A 332 -15.73 -27.80 34.41
CA PRO A 332 -16.08 -26.47 34.93
C PRO A 332 -15.60 -25.36 34.04
N ALA A 333 -14.35 -25.41 33.58
CA ALA A 333 -13.79 -24.40 32.68
C ALA A 333 -14.43 -24.45 31.26
N ALA A 334 -14.75 -25.66 30.76
CA ALA A 334 -15.46 -25.82 29.49
C ALA A 334 -16.85 -25.16 29.51
N LEU A 335 -17.62 -25.34 30.62
CA LEU A 335 -18.91 -24.68 30.79
C LEU A 335 -18.75 -23.13 30.81
N ALA A 336 -17.76 -22.61 31.53
CA ALA A 336 -17.51 -21.17 31.56
C ALA A 336 -17.17 -20.58 30.18
N ALA A 337 -16.38 -21.31 29.37
CA ALA A 337 -16.08 -20.88 27.98
C ALA A 337 -17.34 -20.94 27.09
N LEU A 338 -18.18 -21.97 27.23
CA LEU A 338 -19.45 -22.07 26.52
C LEU A 338 -20.46 -21.01 26.98
N ASP A 339 -20.47 -20.63 28.27
CA ASP A 339 -21.29 -19.54 28.77
C ASP A 339 -20.88 -18.19 28.18
N LYS A 340 -19.57 -17.97 28.00
CA LYS A 340 -19.05 -16.77 27.34
C LYS A 340 -19.54 -16.69 25.88
N LEU A 341 -19.49 -17.82 25.13
CA LEU A 341 -20.03 -17.89 23.77
C LEU A 341 -21.52 -17.58 23.70
N ALA A 342 -22.30 -18.09 24.65
CA ALA A 342 -23.72 -17.82 24.73
C ALA A 342 -24.00 -16.34 25.05
N ALA A 343 -23.24 -15.73 25.97
CA ALA A 343 -23.35 -14.32 26.31
C ALA A 343 -23.01 -13.40 25.13
N MET A 344 -22.10 -13.84 24.25
CA MET A 344 -21.72 -13.14 23.03
C MET A 344 -22.71 -13.36 21.85
N HIS A 345 -23.79 -14.13 22.07
CA HIS A 345 -24.70 -14.57 21.02
C HIS A 345 -24.01 -15.33 19.85
N ALA A 346 -22.86 -15.95 20.14
CA ALA A 346 -22.03 -16.67 19.17
C ALA A 346 -22.16 -18.21 19.29
N GLU A 347 -23.13 -18.68 20.07
CA GLU A 347 -23.35 -20.11 20.29
C GLU A 347 -23.89 -20.80 19.02
N LYS A 348 -23.14 -21.78 18.52
CA LYS A 348 -23.49 -22.64 17.38
C LYS A 348 -24.07 -23.97 17.84
N PRO A 349 -24.79 -24.76 17.01
CA PRO A 349 -25.30 -26.08 17.40
C PRO A 349 -24.24 -26.99 18.03
N GLY A 350 -23.01 -27.00 17.48
CA GLY A 350 -21.89 -27.77 18.05
C GLY A 350 -21.53 -27.38 19.50
N HIS A 351 -21.62 -26.09 19.85
CA HIS A 351 -21.38 -25.63 21.23
C HIS A 351 -22.48 -26.13 22.19
N VAL A 352 -23.73 -26.13 21.73
CA VAL A 352 -24.86 -26.68 22.53
C VAL A 352 -24.69 -28.19 22.74
N PHE A 353 -24.20 -28.92 21.73
CA PHE A 353 -23.88 -30.36 21.85
C PHE A 353 -22.73 -30.60 22.82
N LEU A 354 -21.62 -29.81 22.75
CA LEU A 354 -20.53 -29.87 23.72
C LEU A 354 -21.03 -29.62 25.14
N ARG A 355 -21.87 -28.60 25.34
CA ARG A 355 -22.51 -28.31 26.63
C ARG A 355 -23.29 -29.49 27.14
N ALA A 356 -24.08 -30.15 26.29
CA ALA A 356 -24.84 -31.34 26.66
C ALA A 356 -23.95 -32.50 27.11
N ILE A 357 -22.83 -32.75 26.41
CA ILE A 357 -21.83 -33.76 26.77
C ILE A 357 -21.23 -33.47 28.16
N VAL A 358 -20.78 -32.21 28.35
CA VAL A 358 -20.14 -31.78 29.61
C VAL A 358 -21.09 -31.95 30.80
N LEU A 359 -22.34 -31.49 30.66
CA LEU A 359 -23.36 -31.61 31.69
C LEU A 359 -23.69 -33.11 31.99
N ASP A 360 -23.76 -33.94 30.99
CA ASP A 360 -24.01 -35.40 31.12
C ASP A 360 -22.83 -36.09 31.83
N ARG A 361 -21.59 -35.83 31.41
CA ARG A 361 -20.39 -36.35 32.10
C ARG A 361 -20.29 -35.88 33.56
N ASN A 362 -20.73 -34.67 33.82
CA ASN A 362 -20.76 -34.10 35.17
C ASN A 362 -22.00 -34.54 36.00
N LYS A 363 -22.78 -35.52 35.50
CA LYS A 363 -23.99 -36.08 36.18
C LYS A 363 -25.11 -35.06 36.42
N GLN A 364 -25.12 -33.96 35.70
CA GLN A 364 -26.18 -32.94 35.72
C GLN A 364 -27.27 -33.34 34.70
N LEU A 365 -27.99 -34.44 34.98
CA LEU A 365 -28.85 -35.11 34.00
C LEU A 365 -29.98 -34.24 33.47
N LYS A 366 -30.68 -33.44 34.32
CA LYS A 366 -31.77 -32.58 33.86
C LYS A 366 -31.27 -31.46 32.89
N PRO A 367 -30.23 -30.68 33.22
CA PRO A 367 -29.63 -29.74 32.29
C PRO A 367 -29.07 -30.39 31.05
N ALA A 368 -28.42 -31.55 31.14
CA ALA A 368 -27.91 -32.30 29.99
C ALA A 368 -29.02 -32.67 29.01
N LEU A 369 -30.14 -33.19 29.50
CA LEU A 369 -31.31 -33.56 28.68
C LEU A 369 -31.82 -32.29 27.91
N ALA A 370 -32.00 -31.19 28.60
CA ALA A 370 -32.45 -29.96 28.00
C ALA A 370 -31.49 -29.45 26.89
N ALA A 371 -30.16 -29.55 27.16
CA ALA A 371 -29.15 -29.17 26.17
C ALA A 371 -29.12 -30.09 24.95
N TYR A 372 -29.25 -31.41 25.11
CA TYR A 372 -29.38 -32.36 23.98
C TYR A 372 -30.66 -32.08 23.14
N GLN A 373 -31.78 -31.81 23.80
CA GLN A 373 -33.04 -31.48 23.10
C GLN A 373 -32.90 -30.16 22.33
N ARG A 374 -32.28 -29.16 22.93
CA ARG A 374 -31.99 -27.86 22.26
C ARG A 374 -31.06 -28.07 21.07
N PHE A 375 -30.00 -28.87 21.19
CA PHE A 375 -29.14 -29.21 20.05
C PHE A 375 -29.95 -29.82 18.92
N LEU A 376 -30.79 -30.83 19.20
CA LEU A 376 -31.62 -31.48 18.20
C LEU A 376 -32.62 -30.52 17.50
N SER A 377 -33.08 -29.49 18.19
CA SER A 377 -33.93 -28.45 17.59
C SER A 377 -33.19 -27.47 16.69
N LEU A 378 -31.86 -27.29 16.91
CA LEU A 378 -31.03 -26.37 16.16
C LEU A 378 -30.26 -27.01 14.99
N SER A 379 -30.01 -28.31 15.06
CA SER A 379 -29.14 -29.02 14.10
C SER A 379 -29.78 -29.31 12.76
N HIS A 380 -31.09 -29.44 12.69
CA HIS A 380 -31.87 -29.65 11.45
C HIS A 380 -31.30 -30.71 10.47
N GLY A 381 -30.71 -31.80 10.99
CA GLY A 381 -30.10 -32.84 10.17
C GLY A 381 -28.70 -32.57 9.66
N GLN A 382 -28.10 -31.46 10.01
CA GLN A 382 -26.76 -31.09 9.54
C GLN A 382 -25.62 -31.87 10.25
N PHE A 383 -25.91 -32.52 11.38
CA PHE A 383 -24.94 -33.24 12.21
C PHE A 383 -25.46 -34.68 12.52
N PRO A 384 -25.59 -35.58 11.53
CA PRO A 384 -26.29 -36.86 11.70
C PRO A 384 -25.70 -37.75 12.79
N ASN A 385 -24.39 -37.78 12.98
CA ASN A 385 -23.73 -38.58 14.02
C ASN A 385 -24.00 -38.05 15.44
N GLU A 386 -23.83 -36.73 15.61
CA GLU A 386 -24.07 -36.04 16.86
C GLU A 386 -25.55 -36.05 17.22
N GLU A 387 -26.44 -35.91 16.23
CA GLU A 387 -27.89 -36.03 16.43
C GLU A 387 -28.29 -37.43 16.87
N PHE A 388 -27.71 -38.48 16.27
CA PHE A 388 -27.94 -39.85 16.71
C PHE A 388 -27.49 -39.99 18.16
N GLN A 389 -26.28 -39.56 18.52
CA GLN A 389 -25.79 -39.63 19.90
C GLN A 389 -26.70 -38.87 20.87
N ALA A 390 -27.11 -37.65 20.50
CA ALA A 390 -27.99 -36.83 21.31
C ALA A 390 -29.35 -37.50 21.58
N ARG A 391 -29.96 -38.10 20.55
CA ARG A 391 -31.21 -38.85 20.69
C ARG A 391 -31.07 -40.09 21.62
N GLN A 392 -29.98 -40.85 21.45
CA GLN A 392 -29.73 -42.01 22.31
C GLN A 392 -29.48 -41.59 23.79
N ARG A 393 -28.65 -40.59 24.00
CA ARG A 393 -28.37 -40.09 25.38
C ARG A 393 -29.61 -39.46 26.01
N SER A 394 -30.39 -38.68 25.28
CA SER A 394 -31.65 -38.12 25.79
C SER A 394 -32.60 -39.20 26.26
N ARG A 395 -32.75 -40.32 25.48
CA ARG A 395 -33.60 -41.46 25.86
C ARG A 395 -33.09 -42.13 27.12
N ILE A 396 -31.79 -42.38 27.26
CA ILE A 396 -31.19 -43.00 28.43
C ILE A 396 -31.38 -42.10 29.66
N ILE A 397 -31.06 -40.83 29.56
CA ILE A 397 -31.20 -39.86 30.68
C ILE A 397 -32.66 -39.79 31.13
N GLN A 398 -33.63 -39.80 30.21
CA GLN A 398 -35.05 -39.77 30.54
C GLN A 398 -35.48 -41.02 31.36
N LEU A 399 -34.97 -42.19 30.98
CA LEU A 399 -35.21 -43.42 31.71
C LEU A 399 -34.58 -43.40 33.10
N GLU A 400 -33.38 -42.83 33.24
CA GLU A 400 -32.69 -42.66 34.54
C GLU A 400 -33.43 -41.69 35.46
N LEU A 401 -33.96 -40.57 34.92
CA LEU A 401 -34.73 -39.58 35.69
C LEU A 401 -36.10 -40.12 36.16
N ASN A 402 -36.73 -41.02 35.37
CA ASN A 402 -38.01 -41.60 35.71
C ASN A 402 -37.90 -42.72 36.74
N LYS A 403 -36.68 -43.25 37.00
CA LYS A 403 -36.43 -44.27 38.04
C LYS A 403 -36.14 -43.69 39.41
N ARG A 404 -35.89 -42.39 39.47
CA ARG A 404 -35.67 -41.64 40.72
C ARG A 404 -36.95 -40.95 41.19
#